data_46f5b20ec766224b2fdf3a23c9dbd8a6
#
_entry.id   46f5b20ec766224b2fdf3a23c9dbd8a6
#
_cell.length_a   1.000
_cell.length_b   1.000
_cell.length_c   1.000
_cell.angle_alpha   90.00
_cell.angle_beta   90.00
_cell.angle_gamma   90.00
#
_symmetry.space_group_name_H-M   'P 1'
#
loop_
_entity.id
_entity.type
_entity.pdbx_description
1 polymer ?
#
loop_
_entity_poly.entity_id
_entity_poly.type
_entity_poly.pdbx_seq_one_letter_code
_entity_poly.pdbx_strand_id
1 'polypeptide(L)'
;IDVLDVVLRRTVNQTQTDISMNRISRSEYINIPNKETKARPSQFFFDKLTTPALKVWPAPENSTDILVFNKLVRMDDADKATNTMDMPFRFYPCFVAGLAYYLSLKKSPQLTPQLKAIYEEEFRRAADQDEDRASFRIRPNLRMN
;
A
#
# COMPACT_ATOMS: atom_id res chain seq x y z
N ILE A 1 4.26 5.60 -3.88
CA ILE A 1 4.22 4.18 -4.26
C ILE A 1 5.01 3.39 -3.24
N ASP A 2 4.42 2.33 -2.66
CA ASP A 2 5.09 1.37 -1.79
C ASP A 2 4.55 -0.03 -2.08
N VAL A 3 5.28 -1.05 -1.68
CA VAL A 3 4.85 -2.45 -1.67
C VAL A 3 4.75 -2.88 -0.22
N LEU A 4 3.58 -3.37 0.18
CA LEU A 4 3.30 -3.76 1.57
C LEU A 4 3.72 -5.20 1.80
N ASP A 5 3.01 -6.12 1.17
CA ASP A 5 3.22 -7.56 1.33
C ASP A 5 3.50 -8.20 -0.02
N VAL A 6 4.39 -9.17 -0.01
CA VAL A 6 4.74 -9.96 -1.20
C VAL A 6 4.66 -11.44 -0.84
N VAL A 7 3.97 -12.21 -1.66
CA VAL A 7 3.94 -13.67 -1.56
C VAL A 7 4.39 -14.28 -2.88
N LEU A 8 5.09 -15.38 -2.77
CA LEU A 8 5.43 -16.22 -3.91
C LEU A 8 4.35 -17.28 -4.07
N ARG A 9 3.65 -17.24 -5.18
CA ARG A 9 2.61 -18.20 -5.54
C ARG A 9 3.19 -19.28 -6.42
N ARG A 10 3.12 -20.50 -5.93
CA ARG A 10 3.57 -21.71 -6.67
C ARG A 10 2.39 -22.65 -6.87
N THR A 11 2.23 -23.13 -8.10
CA THR A 11 1.21 -24.14 -8.43
C THR A 11 1.90 -25.45 -8.77
N VAL A 12 1.62 -26.48 -7.99
CA VAL A 12 2.13 -27.84 -8.23
C VAL A 12 0.91 -28.80 -8.22
N ASN A 13 0.79 -29.59 -9.27
CA ASN A 13 -0.32 -30.57 -9.41
C ASN A 13 -1.72 -29.97 -9.11
N GLN A 14 -2.01 -28.81 -9.69
CA GLN A 14 -3.24 -28.04 -9.50
C GLN A 14 -3.46 -27.50 -8.06
N THR A 15 -2.51 -27.72 -7.15
CA THR A 15 -2.54 -27.14 -5.82
C THR A 15 -1.73 -25.84 -5.81
N GLN A 16 -2.40 -24.74 -5.46
CA GLN A 16 -1.78 -23.43 -5.33
C GLN A 16 -1.34 -23.22 -3.87
N THR A 17 -0.09 -22.80 -3.69
CA THR A 17 0.47 -22.49 -2.38
C THR A 17 1.08 -21.09 -2.42
N ASP A 18 0.69 -20.23 -1.50
CA ASP A 18 1.22 -18.90 -1.32
C ASP A 18 2.20 -18.88 -0.14
N ILE A 19 3.42 -18.40 -0.39
CA ILE A 19 4.51 -18.39 0.57
C ILE A 19 4.91 -16.94 0.80
N SER A 20 4.79 -16.48 2.03
CA SER A 20 5.14 -15.11 2.41
C SER A 20 6.64 -14.86 2.24
N MET A 21 6.99 -13.68 1.73
CA MET A 21 8.37 -13.23 1.55
C MET A 21 8.71 -12.16 2.60
N ASN A 22 9.95 -12.16 3.07
CA ASN A 22 10.42 -11.19 4.04
C ASN A 22 10.93 -9.92 3.34
N ARG A 23 10.48 -8.76 3.82
CA ARG A 23 11.02 -7.48 3.36
C ARG A 23 12.39 -7.23 4.00
N ILE A 24 13.38 -6.90 3.18
CA ILE A 24 14.72 -6.52 3.64
C ILE A 24 15.01 -5.06 3.31
N SER A 25 15.92 -4.47 4.07
CA SER A 25 16.40 -3.11 3.85
C SER A 25 17.38 -3.03 2.68
N ARG A 26 17.65 -1.81 2.20
CA ARG A 26 18.66 -1.56 1.18
C ARG A 26 20.04 -2.06 1.62
N SER A 27 20.41 -1.83 2.88
CA SER A 27 21.70 -2.26 3.43
C SER A 27 21.84 -3.78 3.45
N GLU A 28 20.80 -4.49 3.87
CA GLU A 28 20.77 -5.96 3.84
C GLU A 28 20.88 -6.48 2.42
N TYR A 29 20.13 -5.90 1.48
CA TYR A 29 20.20 -6.29 0.07
C TYR A 29 21.60 -6.07 -0.52
N ILE A 30 22.27 -4.94 -0.21
CA ILE A 30 23.63 -4.64 -0.69
C ILE A 30 24.64 -5.65 -0.12
N ASN A 31 24.49 -6.02 1.15
CA ASN A 31 25.39 -6.94 1.85
C ASN A 31 25.25 -8.41 1.42
N ILE A 32 24.28 -8.75 0.58
CA ILE A 32 24.18 -10.10 0.02
C ILE A 32 25.41 -10.37 -0.86
N PRO A 33 26.27 -11.34 -0.52
CA PRO A 33 27.53 -11.56 -1.24
C PRO A 33 27.32 -12.02 -2.67
N ASN A 34 26.37 -12.94 -2.89
CA ASN A 34 26.04 -13.45 -4.21
C ASN A 34 24.56 -13.22 -4.53
N LYS A 35 24.30 -12.24 -5.39
CA LYS A 35 22.94 -11.87 -5.83
C LYS A 35 22.39 -12.78 -6.94
N GLU A 36 23.25 -13.55 -7.59
CA GLU A 36 22.89 -14.44 -8.70
C GLU A 36 22.56 -15.86 -8.24
N THR A 37 22.63 -16.13 -6.94
CA THR A 37 22.21 -17.42 -6.39
C THR A 37 20.79 -17.73 -6.82
N LYS A 38 20.62 -18.84 -7.54
CA LYS A 38 19.31 -19.30 -8.01
C LYS A 38 18.71 -20.25 -7.00
N ALA A 39 17.54 -19.91 -6.51
CA ALA A 39 16.73 -20.71 -5.62
C ALA A 39 15.32 -20.13 -5.57
N ARG A 40 14.45 -20.69 -4.70
CA ARG A 40 13.15 -20.11 -4.45
C ARG A 40 13.28 -18.77 -3.72
N PRO A 41 12.76 -17.67 -4.28
CA PRO A 41 12.76 -16.35 -3.62
C PRO A 41 12.10 -16.39 -2.23
N SER A 42 12.76 -15.81 -1.24
CA SER A 42 12.27 -15.73 0.13
C SER A 42 12.32 -14.31 0.71
N GLN A 43 13.05 -13.42 0.05
CA GLN A 43 13.25 -12.05 0.48
C GLN A 43 12.99 -11.08 -0.68
N PHE A 44 12.54 -9.88 -0.35
CA PHE A 44 12.37 -8.82 -1.32
C PHE A 44 12.85 -7.47 -0.79
N PHE A 45 13.37 -6.66 -1.69
CA PHE A 45 13.70 -5.26 -1.46
C PHE A 45 12.96 -4.40 -2.47
N PHE A 46 12.25 -3.39 -1.99
CA PHE A 46 11.56 -2.43 -2.85
C PHE A 46 12.32 -1.11 -2.90
N ASP A 47 12.81 -0.76 -4.08
CA ASP A 47 13.56 0.46 -4.33
C ASP A 47 12.60 1.58 -4.76
N LYS A 48 12.45 2.59 -3.88
CA LYS A 48 11.53 3.72 -4.06
C LYS A 48 12.16 4.86 -4.88
N LEU A 49 12.74 4.54 -6.01
CA LEU A 49 13.26 5.55 -6.93
C LEU A 49 12.15 6.16 -7.80
N THR A 50 12.51 7.11 -8.66
CA THR A 50 11.59 7.69 -9.67
C THR A 50 10.93 6.61 -10.53
N THR A 51 11.71 5.57 -10.89
CA THR A 51 11.18 4.32 -11.46
C THR A 51 11.30 3.25 -10.38
N PRO A 52 10.21 2.90 -9.69
CA PRO A 52 10.25 1.93 -8.60
C PRO A 52 10.62 0.54 -9.12
N ALA A 53 11.43 -0.19 -8.35
CA ALA A 53 11.85 -1.54 -8.68
C ALA A 53 11.68 -2.50 -7.52
N LEU A 54 11.05 -3.63 -7.76
CA LEU A 54 10.98 -4.75 -6.83
C LEU A 54 12.12 -5.73 -7.15
N LYS A 55 13.02 -5.91 -6.19
CA LYS A 55 14.14 -6.85 -6.29
C LYS A 55 13.89 -8.01 -5.36
N VAL A 56 14.08 -9.23 -5.82
CA VAL A 56 13.88 -10.43 -5.03
C VAL A 56 15.19 -11.20 -4.88
N TRP A 57 15.34 -11.91 -3.76
CA TRP A 57 16.48 -12.76 -3.51
C TRP A 57 16.04 -14.03 -2.75
N PRO A 58 16.60 -15.19 -3.08
CA PRO A 58 17.43 -15.55 -4.25
C PRO A 58 16.77 -15.26 -5.59
N ALA A 59 17.56 -15.28 -6.68
CA ALA A 59 17.01 -15.18 -8.03
C ALA A 59 16.11 -16.41 -8.32
N PRO A 60 14.96 -16.24 -8.98
CA PRO A 60 14.07 -17.36 -9.28
C PRO A 60 14.77 -18.47 -10.05
N GLU A 61 14.57 -19.70 -9.62
CA GLU A 61 15.10 -20.90 -10.28
C GLU A 61 14.22 -21.40 -11.44
N ASN A 62 12.97 -20.92 -11.48
CA ASN A 62 11.99 -21.30 -12.52
C ASN A 62 11.18 -20.08 -12.97
N SER A 63 10.43 -20.22 -14.05
CA SER A 63 9.56 -19.19 -14.63
C SER A 63 8.07 -19.41 -14.35
N THR A 64 7.71 -20.40 -13.53
CA THR A 64 6.31 -20.78 -13.24
C THR A 64 5.78 -20.16 -11.97
N ASP A 65 6.66 -19.71 -11.09
CA ASP A 65 6.29 -19.01 -9.87
C ASP A 65 5.81 -17.59 -10.19
N ILE A 66 4.77 -17.14 -9.48
CA ILE A 66 4.16 -15.82 -9.66
C ILE A 66 4.38 -15.01 -8.38
N LEU A 67 4.82 -13.77 -8.54
CA LEU A 67 4.85 -12.80 -7.43
C LEU A 67 3.49 -12.12 -7.32
N VAL A 68 2.85 -12.25 -6.17
CA VAL A 68 1.62 -11.54 -5.83
C VAL A 68 1.94 -10.56 -4.73
N PHE A 69 1.55 -9.30 -4.89
CA PHE A 69 1.89 -8.26 -3.93
C PHE A 69 0.79 -7.20 -3.82
N ASN A 70 0.66 -6.64 -2.64
CA ASN A 70 -0.15 -5.46 -2.36
C ASN A 70 0.71 -4.21 -2.52
N LYS A 71 0.26 -3.26 -3.32
CA LYS A 71 0.97 -1.99 -3.55
C LYS A 71 0.10 -0.80 -3.18
N LEU A 72 0.73 0.21 -2.59
CA LEU A 72 0.17 1.55 -2.48
C LEU A 72 0.56 2.34 -3.73
N VAL A 73 -0.42 2.83 -4.45
CA VAL A 73 -0.21 3.72 -5.60
C VAL A 73 -0.80 5.08 -5.30
N ARG A 74 -0.25 6.12 -5.92
CA ARG A 74 -0.90 7.43 -5.94
C ARG A 74 -2.20 7.31 -6.73
N MET A 75 -3.27 7.95 -6.23
CA MET A 75 -4.50 8.10 -7.01
C MET A 75 -4.20 8.91 -8.28
N ASP A 76 -4.84 8.52 -9.37
CA ASP A 76 -4.75 9.27 -10.62
C ASP A 76 -5.39 10.65 -10.46
N ASP A 77 -4.72 11.66 -11.00
CA ASP A 77 -5.24 13.03 -11.03
C ASP A 77 -6.38 13.12 -12.06
N ALA A 78 -7.44 13.85 -11.72
CA ALA A 78 -8.48 14.23 -12.67
C ALA A 78 -7.95 15.35 -13.59
N ASP A 79 -7.14 15.01 -14.58
CA ASP A 79 -6.47 15.94 -15.48
C ASP A 79 -7.42 16.54 -16.54
N LYS A 80 -8.59 15.91 -16.78
CA LYS A 80 -9.61 16.34 -17.74
C LYS A 80 -11.01 16.24 -17.16
N ALA A 81 -11.91 17.10 -17.62
CA ALA A 81 -13.32 17.11 -17.19
C ALA A 81 -14.08 15.80 -17.49
N THR A 82 -13.54 14.95 -18.37
CA THR A 82 -14.11 13.65 -18.74
C THR A 82 -13.56 12.48 -17.94
N ASN A 83 -12.51 12.71 -17.14
CA ASN A 83 -11.93 11.67 -16.31
C ASN A 83 -12.73 11.48 -15.02
N THR A 84 -12.99 10.23 -14.69
CA THR A 84 -13.54 9.86 -13.38
C THR A 84 -12.40 9.77 -12.40
N MET A 85 -12.55 10.37 -11.22
CA MET A 85 -11.57 10.25 -10.15
C MET A 85 -11.47 8.81 -9.66
N ASP A 86 -10.26 8.31 -9.49
CA ASP A 86 -9.98 7.01 -8.85
C ASP A 86 -10.08 7.14 -7.33
N MET A 87 -11.30 7.40 -6.86
CA MET A 87 -11.60 7.65 -5.44
C MET A 87 -12.81 6.84 -5.01
N PRO A 88 -12.74 6.11 -3.87
CA PRO A 88 -13.90 5.43 -3.31
C PRO A 88 -15.03 6.42 -2.97
N PHE A 89 -16.26 6.01 -3.20
CA PHE A 89 -17.45 6.85 -3.01
C PHE A 89 -17.53 7.50 -1.61
N ARG A 90 -17.06 6.80 -0.57
CA ARG A 90 -17.04 7.31 0.83
C ARG A 90 -16.22 8.60 1.01
N PHE A 91 -15.25 8.89 0.11
CA PHE A 91 -14.43 10.09 0.17
C PHE A 91 -15.00 11.29 -0.60
N TYR A 92 -16.09 11.13 -1.37
CA TYR A 92 -16.67 12.24 -2.14
C TYR A 92 -17.13 13.41 -1.27
N PRO A 93 -17.85 13.21 -0.14
CA PRO A 93 -18.21 14.31 0.75
C PRO A 93 -16.98 15.06 1.28
N CYS A 94 -15.94 14.34 1.68
CA CYS A 94 -14.67 14.89 2.13
C CYS A 94 -14.00 15.72 1.02
N PHE A 95 -13.98 15.21 -0.21
CA PHE A 95 -13.39 15.92 -1.35
C PHE A 95 -14.12 17.25 -1.63
N VAL A 96 -15.45 17.25 -1.65
CA VAL A 96 -16.26 18.46 -1.84
C VAL A 96 -16.03 19.48 -0.73
N ALA A 97 -16.00 19.02 0.54
CA ALA A 97 -15.72 19.88 1.68
C ALA A 97 -14.30 20.48 1.63
N GLY A 98 -13.32 19.66 1.25
CA GLY A 98 -11.92 20.08 1.06
C GLY A 98 -11.78 21.12 -0.04
N LEU A 99 -12.44 20.93 -1.18
CA LEU A 99 -12.45 21.90 -2.27
C LEU A 99 -13.07 23.24 -1.82
N ALA A 100 -14.21 23.19 -1.11
CA ALA A 100 -14.85 24.39 -0.55
C ALA A 100 -13.92 25.11 0.43
N TYR A 101 -13.22 24.39 1.31
CA TYR A 101 -12.23 24.94 2.23
C TYR A 101 -11.11 25.65 1.46
N TYR A 102 -10.47 25.00 0.48
CA TYR A 102 -9.37 25.61 -0.29
C TYR A 102 -9.82 26.83 -1.10
N LEU A 103 -11.02 26.82 -1.65
CA LEU A 103 -11.59 27.97 -2.35
C LEU A 103 -11.87 29.14 -1.40
N SER A 104 -12.29 28.87 -0.15
CA SER A 104 -12.57 29.89 0.85
C SER A 104 -11.34 30.72 1.21
N LEU A 105 -10.16 30.13 1.19
CA LEU A 105 -8.89 30.84 1.44
C LEU A 105 -8.69 32.05 0.53
N LYS A 106 -9.22 31.97 -0.72
CA LYS A 106 -9.09 33.05 -1.72
C LYS A 106 -10.33 33.93 -1.85
N LYS A 107 -11.53 33.36 -1.65
CA LYS A 107 -12.79 34.04 -1.98
C LYS A 107 -13.56 34.53 -0.77
N SER A 108 -13.47 33.84 0.37
CA SER A 108 -14.25 34.15 1.58
C SER A 108 -13.48 33.74 2.85
N PRO A 109 -12.43 34.48 3.23
CA PRO A 109 -11.59 34.11 4.37
C PRO A 109 -12.34 33.96 5.69
N GLN A 110 -13.43 34.68 5.87
CA GLN A 110 -14.27 34.61 7.07
C GLN A 110 -14.94 33.25 7.27
N LEU A 111 -15.20 32.50 6.22
CA LEU A 111 -15.81 31.17 6.25
C LEU A 111 -14.77 30.03 6.40
N THR A 112 -13.50 30.35 6.24
CA THR A 112 -12.40 29.36 6.26
C THR A 112 -12.38 28.49 7.52
N PRO A 113 -12.51 29.02 8.76
CA PRO A 113 -12.49 28.19 9.96
C PRO A 113 -13.63 27.18 10.01
N GLN A 114 -14.82 27.60 9.61
CA GLN A 114 -16.02 26.74 9.60
C GLN A 114 -15.87 25.63 8.54
N LEU A 115 -15.46 25.98 7.32
CA LEU A 115 -15.27 25.01 6.23
C LEU A 115 -14.13 24.04 6.51
N LYS A 116 -13.08 24.49 7.21
CA LYS A 116 -12.02 23.61 7.68
C LYS A 116 -12.54 22.56 8.65
N ALA A 117 -13.35 22.95 9.62
CA ALA A 117 -13.93 22.03 10.61
C ALA A 117 -14.82 20.97 9.93
N ILE A 118 -15.64 21.37 8.95
CA ILE A 118 -16.46 20.44 8.15
C ILE A 118 -15.59 19.46 7.37
N TYR A 119 -14.54 19.97 6.71
CA TYR A 119 -13.60 19.11 5.97
C TYR A 119 -12.91 18.08 6.87
N GLU A 120 -12.42 18.48 8.05
CA GLU A 120 -11.76 17.59 8.99
C GLU A 120 -12.72 16.52 9.55
N GLU A 121 -13.99 16.88 9.79
CA GLU A 121 -15.01 15.93 10.22
C GLU A 121 -15.33 14.89 9.13
N GLU A 122 -15.58 15.34 7.89
CA GLU A 122 -15.86 14.44 6.78
C GLU A 122 -14.67 13.54 6.46
N PHE A 123 -13.43 14.08 6.55
CA PHE A 123 -12.22 13.28 6.39
C PHE A 123 -12.11 12.19 7.45
N ARG A 124 -12.34 12.53 8.72
CA ARG A 124 -12.32 11.55 9.82
C ARG A 124 -13.36 10.46 9.62
N ARG A 125 -14.58 10.84 9.25
CA ARG A 125 -15.65 9.89 8.97
C ARG A 125 -15.31 8.93 7.83
N ALA A 126 -14.73 9.45 6.75
CA ALA A 126 -14.30 8.62 5.62
C ALA A 126 -13.14 7.69 6.00
N ALA A 127 -12.17 8.18 6.78
CA ALA A 127 -11.03 7.39 7.26
C ALA A 127 -11.47 6.26 8.19
N ASP A 128 -12.38 6.55 9.15
CA ASP A 128 -12.94 5.54 10.06
C ASP A 128 -13.69 4.41 9.31
N GLN A 129 -14.29 4.73 8.16
CA GLN A 129 -14.94 3.74 7.30
C GLN A 129 -13.95 2.92 6.45
N ASP A 130 -12.76 3.48 6.23
CA ASP A 130 -11.69 2.84 5.45
C ASP A 130 -10.79 1.95 6.29
N GLU A 131 -10.85 2.08 7.62
CA GLU A 131 -10.07 1.24 8.52
C GLU A 131 -10.43 -0.23 8.38
N ASP A 132 -9.40 -1.06 8.21
CA ASP A 132 -9.56 -2.51 8.19
C ASP A 132 -9.92 -3.02 9.59
N ARG A 133 -11.10 -3.65 9.71
CA ARG A 133 -11.61 -4.18 10.99
C ARG A 133 -11.00 -5.56 11.30
N ALA A 134 -9.69 -5.67 11.28
CA ALA A 134 -9.01 -6.89 11.69
C ALA A 134 -9.05 -7.05 13.21
N SER A 135 -9.58 -8.17 13.71
CA SER A 135 -9.50 -8.47 15.15
C SER A 135 -8.09 -8.95 15.49
N PHE A 136 -7.36 -8.13 16.21
CA PHE A 136 -6.03 -8.49 16.70
C PHE A 136 -6.15 -9.23 18.04
N ARG A 137 -5.83 -10.53 18.08
CA ARG A 137 -5.90 -11.36 19.28
C ARG A 137 -4.50 -11.80 19.69
N ILE A 138 -3.92 -11.15 20.70
CA ILE A 138 -2.69 -11.59 21.33
C ILE A 138 -3.03 -12.69 22.33
N ARG A 139 -2.48 -13.89 22.14
CA ARG A 139 -2.51 -14.95 23.16
C ARG A 139 -1.11 -15.06 23.77
N PRO A 140 -0.96 -14.90 25.12
CA PRO A 140 0.32 -15.18 25.77
C PRO A 140 0.68 -16.65 25.55
N ASN A 141 1.90 -16.93 25.09
CA ASN A 141 2.40 -18.28 24.99
C ASN A 141 2.93 -18.71 26.39
N LEU A 142 2.05 -19.24 27.21
CA LEU A 142 2.43 -19.81 28.49
C LEU A 142 3.09 -21.18 28.20
N ARG A 143 4.41 -21.20 28.10
CA ARG A 143 5.17 -22.45 28.24
C ARG A 143 5.11 -22.84 29.73
N MET A 144 4.29 -23.83 30.04
CA MET A 144 4.40 -24.55 31.28
C MET A 144 5.65 -25.45 31.16
N ASN A 145 6.65 -25.21 32.03
CA ASN A 145 7.79 -26.13 32.26
C ASN A 145 7.30 -27.32 33.08
#